data_81211590c1f100f07bd00ab2591873cb
#
_entry.id   81211590c1f100f07bd00ab2591873cb
#
_cell.length_a   1.000
_cell.length_b   1.000
_cell.length_c   1.000
_cell.angle_alpha   90.00
_cell.angle_beta   90.00
_cell.angle_gamma   90.00
#
_symmetry.space_group_name_H-M   'P 1'
#
loop_
_entity.id
_entity.type
_entity.pdbx_description
1 polymer ?
#
loop_
_entity_poly.entity_id
_entity_poly.type
_entity_poly.pdbx_seq_one_letter_code
_entity_poly.pdbx_strand_id
1 'polypeptide(L)'
;MAQGVDRRLSICILQSASPGLDSAVPSVYIDTVMYEDFYVNDRWSGQPLHCMYQALIVAIATRHADAVDIKFLVNGRPVWISLPHVAWVEFHQQTGKVLTDPLAVQAAGHYLKYAIESGLETGREMHTLTVPEALDHVFAVLDEAKAIPDAPLTPSRTEA
;
A
#
# COMPACT_ATOMS: atom_id res chain seq x y z
N MET A 1 -32.77 19.30 -7.28
CA MET A 1 -32.94 17.85 -7.37
C MET A 1 -31.57 17.21 -7.45
N ALA A 2 -31.05 16.75 -6.33
CA ALA A 2 -29.77 16.09 -6.24
C ALA A 2 -30.00 14.59 -6.15
N GLN A 3 -29.54 13.82 -7.11
CA GLN A 3 -29.53 12.36 -7.03
C GLN A 3 -28.13 11.92 -6.63
N GLY A 4 -28.03 11.45 -5.38
CA GLY A 4 -26.87 10.80 -4.86
C GLY A 4 -26.66 9.44 -5.54
N VAL A 5 -25.47 9.24 -6.09
CA VAL A 5 -25.05 7.94 -6.60
C VAL A 5 -24.32 7.21 -5.48
N ASP A 6 -25.07 6.31 -4.83
CA ASP A 6 -24.53 5.38 -3.83
C ASP A 6 -23.73 4.30 -4.56
N ARG A 7 -22.40 4.40 -4.54
CA ARG A 7 -21.53 3.34 -5.03
C ARG A 7 -21.25 2.35 -3.91
N ARG A 8 -22.16 1.42 -3.72
CA ARG A 8 -21.87 0.21 -2.97
C ARG A 8 -20.93 -0.68 -3.77
N LEU A 9 -19.69 -0.78 -3.35
CA LEU A 9 -18.78 -1.79 -3.81
C LEU A 9 -19.25 -3.15 -3.30
N SER A 10 -19.77 -3.97 -4.20
CA SER A 10 -20.08 -5.37 -3.91
C SER A 10 -18.78 -6.15 -3.82
N ILE A 11 -18.42 -6.55 -2.61
CA ILE A 11 -17.35 -7.52 -2.36
C ILE A 11 -17.93 -8.90 -2.66
N CYS A 12 -17.51 -9.52 -3.76
CA CYS A 12 -17.76 -10.93 -3.99
C CYS A 12 -16.86 -11.76 -3.08
N ILE A 13 -17.43 -12.29 -2.00
CA ILE A 13 -16.79 -13.32 -1.19
C ILE A 13 -17.03 -14.66 -1.88
N LEU A 14 -16.01 -15.19 -2.52
CA LEU A 14 -15.98 -16.57 -2.93
C LEU A 14 -15.56 -17.42 -1.73
N GLN A 15 -16.55 -17.94 -1.02
CA GLN A 15 -16.32 -19.00 -0.04
C GLN A 15 -16.17 -20.31 -0.77
N SER A 16 -14.94 -20.80 -0.83
CA SER A 16 -14.66 -22.20 -1.10
C SER A 16 -14.14 -22.83 0.17
N ALA A 17 -15.01 -23.47 0.90
CA ALA A 17 -14.64 -24.24 2.07
C ALA A 17 -14.11 -25.59 1.63
N SER A 18 -12.83 -25.87 1.88
CA SER A 18 -12.29 -27.23 1.93
C SER A 18 -11.76 -27.47 3.33
N PRO A 19 -12.23 -28.53 4.00
CA PRO A 19 -11.69 -28.90 5.30
C PRO A 19 -10.46 -29.78 5.10
N GLY A 20 -9.35 -29.38 5.66
CA GLY A 20 -8.24 -30.30 5.82
C GLY A 20 -6.87 -29.67 5.77
N LEU A 21 -6.22 -29.73 6.93
CA LEU A 21 -4.82 -29.59 7.24
C LEU A 21 -4.34 -28.23 7.67
N ASP A 22 -4.28 -28.14 9.00
CA ASP A 22 -3.40 -27.33 9.82
C ASP A 22 -2.06 -27.05 9.18
N SER A 23 -1.89 -25.84 8.77
CA SER A 23 -0.65 -25.09 8.84
C SER A 23 -1.05 -23.63 8.72
N ALA A 24 -1.60 -23.09 9.78
CA ALA A 24 -1.92 -21.67 9.86
C ALA A 24 -0.61 -20.88 9.90
N VAL A 25 -0.04 -20.63 8.73
CA VAL A 25 0.80 -19.45 8.56
C VAL A 25 -0.19 -18.30 8.64
N PRO A 26 -0.14 -17.41 9.64
CA PRO A 26 -0.96 -16.24 9.62
C PRO A 26 -0.53 -15.42 8.41
N SER A 27 -1.28 -15.56 7.32
CA SER A 27 -1.27 -14.60 6.25
C SER A 27 -1.72 -13.31 6.90
N VAL A 28 -0.80 -12.38 7.13
CA VAL A 28 -1.18 -11.04 7.54
C VAL A 28 -1.84 -10.42 6.32
N TYR A 29 -3.11 -10.69 6.20
CA TYR A 29 -3.97 -10.01 5.26
C TYR A 29 -4.12 -8.58 5.79
N ILE A 30 -3.36 -7.65 5.22
CA ILE A 30 -3.58 -6.24 5.47
C ILE A 30 -4.80 -5.87 4.63
N ASP A 31 -5.97 -6.01 5.23
CA ASP A 31 -7.24 -5.68 4.59
C ASP A 31 -7.52 -4.16 4.63
N THR A 32 -6.53 -3.39 5.06
CA THR A 32 -6.65 -1.94 5.16
C THR A 32 -5.88 -1.29 4.02
N VAL A 33 -6.62 -0.92 2.99
CA VAL A 33 -6.14 -0.14 1.85
C VAL A 33 -5.94 1.31 2.30
N MET A 34 -4.78 1.63 2.89
CA MET A 34 -4.51 2.95 3.47
C MET A 34 -3.88 3.91 2.46
N TYR A 35 -3.05 3.40 1.54
CA TYR A 35 -2.19 4.21 0.69
C TYR A 35 -2.40 3.98 -0.82
N GLU A 36 -3.55 3.46 -1.22
CA GLU A 36 -3.90 3.35 -2.64
C GLU A 36 -4.66 4.58 -3.15
N ASP A 37 -5.44 5.20 -2.28
CA ASP A 37 -6.21 6.42 -2.57
C ASP A 37 -6.25 7.28 -1.31
N PHE A 38 -5.48 8.36 -1.27
CA PHE A 38 -5.33 9.18 -0.09
C PHE A 38 -5.06 10.64 -0.43
N TYR A 39 -5.28 11.50 0.57
CA TYR A 39 -4.96 12.92 0.51
C TYR A 39 -3.79 13.24 1.44
N VAL A 40 -2.93 14.13 1.01
CA VAL A 40 -1.78 14.60 1.78
C VAL A 40 -1.59 16.09 1.54
N ASN A 41 -1.22 16.82 2.59
CA ASN A 41 -0.94 18.24 2.46
C ASN A 41 0.48 18.47 1.93
N ASP A 42 0.57 19.19 0.82
CA ASP A 42 1.86 19.58 0.26
C ASP A 42 2.58 20.54 1.20
N ARG A 43 3.82 20.23 1.51
CA ARG A 43 4.62 21.06 2.42
C ARG A 43 4.81 22.49 1.94
N TRP A 44 4.93 22.66 0.62
CA TRP A 44 5.29 23.96 0.05
C TRP A 44 4.09 24.86 -0.19
N SER A 45 2.99 24.31 -0.70
CA SER A 45 1.77 25.05 -0.98
C SER A 45 0.74 25.02 0.15
N GLY A 46 0.86 24.05 1.07
CA GLY A 46 -0.14 23.80 2.11
C GLY A 46 -1.49 23.27 1.57
N GLN A 47 -1.56 22.97 0.27
CA GLN A 47 -2.78 22.48 -0.37
C GLN A 47 -2.86 20.95 -0.29
N PRO A 48 -4.05 20.40 -0.18
CA PRO A 48 -4.24 18.95 -0.24
C PRO A 48 -3.97 18.44 -1.64
N LEU A 49 -3.12 17.44 -1.77
CA LEU A 49 -2.86 16.69 -2.99
C LEU A 49 -3.55 15.34 -2.91
N HIS A 50 -4.25 14.97 -3.97
CA HIS A 50 -4.86 13.66 -4.12
C HIS A 50 -3.86 12.70 -4.74
N CYS A 51 -3.55 11.63 -4.05
CA CYS A 51 -2.63 10.57 -4.48
C CYS A 51 -3.42 9.29 -4.73
N MET A 52 -3.30 8.74 -5.93
CA MET A 52 -4.03 7.56 -6.34
C MET A 52 -3.11 6.55 -7.02
N TYR A 53 -3.09 5.33 -6.51
CA TYR A 53 -2.36 4.21 -7.12
C TYR A 53 -2.92 3.88 -8.51
N GLN A 54 -2.03 3.57 -9.45
CA GLN A 54 -2.38 3.23 -10.82
C GLN A 54 -1.91 1.85 -11.26
N ALA A 55 -0.66 1.53 -11.02
CA ALA A 55 -0.06 0.29 -11.50
C ALA A 55 1.21 -0.08 -10.74
N LEU A 56 1.47 -1.38 -10.67
CA LEU A 56 2.73 -1.97 -10.26
C LEU A 56 3.33 -2.67 -11.45
N ILE A 57 4.59 -2.37 -11.76
CA ILE A 57 5.31 -2.94 -12.89
C ILE A 57 6.60 -3.57 -12.37
N VAL A 58 6.74 -4.86 -12.58
CA VAL A 58 8.02 -5.53 -12.34
C VAL A 58 8.93 -5.25 -13.54
N ALA A 59 9.86 -4.33 -13.36
CA ALA A 59 10.86 -4.04 -14.36
C ALA A 59 11.91 -5.15 -14.35
N ILE A 60 11.82 -6.07 -15.29
CA ILE A 60 12.94 -6.97 -15.61
C ILE A 60 13.97 -6.11 -16.33
N ALA A 61 15.02 -5.77 -15.61
CA ALA A 61 15.93 -4.72 -16.00
C ALA A 61 16.66 -5.02 -17.31
N THR A 62 16.40 -4.19 -18.28
CA THR A 62 17.34 -4.01 -19.40
C THR A 62 18.31 -2.85 -19.18
N ARG A 63 18.17 -2.05 -18.14
CA ARG A 63 19.00 -0.82 -17.97
C ARG A 63 19.51 -0.51 -16.58
N HIS A 64 18.80 -0.83 -15.50
CA HIS A 64 19.23 -0.53 -14.11
C HIS A 64 18.59 -1.55 -13.18
N ALA A 65 19.29 -2.00 -12.19
CA ALA A 65 18.95 -2.93 -11.13
C ALA A 65 17.47 -3.42 -11.07
N ASP A 66 17.28 -4.70 -10.82
CA ASP A 66 15.97 -5.31 -10.59
C ASP A 66 15.15 -4.50 -9.57
N ALA A 67 14.10 -3.87 -10.04
CA ALA A 67 13.23 -3.04 -9.23
C ALA A 67 11.76 -3.28 -9.56
N VAL A 68 10.90 -3.01 -8.60
CA VAL A 68 9.46 -2.94 -8.79
C VAL A 68 9.07 -1.46 -8.81
N ASP A 69 8.50 -1.03 -9.92
CA ASP A 69 8.09 0.35 -10.12
C ASP A 69 6.59 0.49 -9.87
N ILE A 70 6.23 1.36 -8.95
CA ILE A 70 4.84 1.60 -8.54
C ILE A 70 4.45 3.01 -8.94
N LYS A 71 3.39 3.11 -9.76
CA LYS A 71 2.89 4.36 -10.30
C LYS A 71 1.75 4.90 -9.46
N PHE A 72 1.88 6.17 -9.08
CA PHE A 72 0.81 6.98 -8.51
C PHE A 72 0.47 8.16 -9.41
N LEU A 73 -0.75 8.66 -9.29
CA LEU A 73 -1.14 9.97 -9.81
C LEU A 73 -1.27 10.93 -8.63
N VAL A 74 -0.50 12.01 -8.64
CA VAL A 74 -0.55 13.09 -7.67
C VAL A 74 -1.22 14.28 -8.34
N ASN A 75 -2.48 14.55 -8.02
CA ASN A 75 -3.32 15.50 -8.74
C ASN A 75 -3.28 15.32 -10.28
N GLY A 76 -3.30 14.06 -10.74
CA GLY A 76 -3.24 13.71 -12.16
C GLY A 76 -1.82 13.65 -12.75
N ARG A 77 -0.79 14.09 -12.04
CA ARG A 77 0.61 13.99 -12.49
C ARG A 77 1.18 12.61 -12.12
N PRO A 78 1.77 11.89 -13.06
CA PRO A 78 2.38 10.59 -12.77
C PRO A 78 3.64 10.76 -11.91
N VAL A 79 3.75 9.93 -10.87
CA VAL A 79 4.92 9.79 -10.02
C VAL A 79 5.21 8.32 -9.85
N TRP A 80 6.44 7.93 -10.06
CA TRP A 80 6.91 6.56 -9.93
C TRP A 80 7.74 6.40 -8.67
N ILE A 81 7.45 5.34 -7.92
CA ILE A 81 8.23 4.92 -6.76
C ILE A 81 8.86 3.58 -7.10
N SER A 82 10.19 3.55 -7.15
CA SER A 82 10.98 2.35 -7.49
C SER A 82 11.52 1.71 -6.22
N LEU A 83 11.11 0.47 -5.96
CA LEU A 83 11.57 -0.34 -4.84
C LEU A 83 12.57 -1.39 -5.33
N PRO A 84 13.78 -1.48 -4.76
CA PRO A 84 14.77 -2.47 -5.17
C PRO A 84 14.29 -3.88 -4.82
N HIS A 85 14.43 -4.83 -5.75
CA HIS A 85 13.99 -6.21 -5.56
C HIS A 85 14.69 -6.92 -4.38
N VAL A 86 15.90 -6.49 -4.06
CA VAL A 86 16.65 -6.98 -2.89
C VAL A 86 15.86 -6.76 -1.58
N ALA A 87 15.00 -5.74 -1.51
CA ALA A 87 14.17 -5.51 -0.34
C ALA A 87 13.22 -6.70 -0.05
N TRP A 88 12.73 -7.41 -1.08
CA TRP A 88 11.92 -8.64 -0.91
C TRP A 88 12.71 -9.74 -0.23
N VAL A 89 13.96 -9.93 -0.64
CA VAL A 89 14.86 -10.94 -0.08
C VAL A 89 15.19 -10.62 1.37
N GLU A 90 15.57 -9.36 1.65
CA GLU A 90 15.92 -8.94 3.01
C GLU A 90 14.70 -8.97 3.95
N PHE A 91 13.53 -8.55 3.49
CA PHE A 91 12.31 -8.66 4.27
C PHE A 91 12.02 -10.11 4.66
N HIS A 92 12.16 -11.04 3.72
CA HIS A 92 11.99 -12.46 3.99
C HIS A 92 13.02 -13.00 5.01
N GLN A 93 14.27 -12.61 4.87
CA GLN A 93 15.33 -13.02 5.80
C GLN A 93 15.10 -12.51 7.22
N GLN A 94 14.61 -11.29 7.37
CA GLN A 94 14.36 -10.67 8.67
C GLN A 94 13.08 -11.15 9.34
N THR A 95 12.04 -11.47 8.59
CA THR A 95 10.70 -11.74 9.12
C THR A 95 10.21 -13.15 8.90
N GLY A 96 10.81 -13.92 7.99
CA GLY A 96 10.29 -15.20 7.51
C GLY A 96 9.03 -15.08 6.66
N LYS A 97 8.55 -13.87 6.37
CA LYS A 97 7.33 -13.59 5.60
C LYS A 97 7.67 -13.16 4.19
N VAL A 98 6.69 -13.28 3.29
CA VAL A 98 6.82 -12.78 1.92
C VAL A 98 6.30 -11.35 1.85
N LEU A 99 7.08 -10.46 1.23
CA LEU A 99 6.63 -9.12 0.89
C LEU A 99 5.72 -9.24 -0.35
N THR A 100 4.43 -9.03 -0.15
CA THR A 100 3.42 -9.14 -1.21
C THR A 100 3.29 -7.85 -2.01
N ASP A 101 2.77 -7.93 -3.24
CA ASP A 101 2.54 -6.76 -4.08
C ASP A 101 1.63 -5.72 -3.40
N PRO A 102 0.51 -6.08 -2.75
CA PRO A 102 -0.28 -5.12 -1.99
C PRO A 102 0.52 -4.42 -0.89
N LEU A 103 1.38 -5.14 -0.15
CA LEU A 103 2.22 -4.53 0.88
C LEU A 103 3.27 -3.59 0.27
N ALA A 104 3.82 -3.93 -0.88
CA ALA A 104 4.75 -3.08 -1.61
C ALA A 104 4.06 -1.77 -2.07
N VAL A 105 2.82 -1.85 -2.56
CA VAL A 105 2.01 -0.66 -2.92
C VAL A 105 1.76 0.21 -1.70
N GLN A 106 1.40 -0.37 -0.55
CA GLN A 106 1.20 0.38 0.69
C GLN A 106 2.49 1.07 1.15
N ALA A 107 3.63 0.38 1.09
CA ALA A 107 4.93 0.96 1.45
C ALA A 107 5.33 2.11 0.51
N ALA A 108 5.10 1.97 -0.79
CA ALA A 108 5.36 3.03 -1.77
C ALA A 108 4.46 4.25 -1.55
N GLY A 109 3.18 4.04 -1.25
CA GLY A 109 2.25 5.13 -0.93
C GLY A 109 2.60 5.83 0.39
N HIS A 110 3.01 5.08 1.41
CA HIS A 110 3.52 5.63 2.66
C HIS A 110 4.78 6.50 2.43
N TYR A 111 5.72 6.02 1.59
CA TYR A 111 6.87 6.82 1.19
C TYR A 111 6.45 8.09 0.45
N LEU A 112 5.51 8.00 -0.50
CA LEU A 112 5.04 9.15 -1.27
C LEU A 112 4.43 10.22 -0.34
N LYS A 113 3.61 9.80 0.63
CA LYS A 113 3.08 10.69 1.67
C LYS A 113 4.20 11.39 2.43
N TYR A 114 5.16 10.63 2.92
CA TYR A 114 6.33 11.16 3.61
C TYR A 114 7.11 12.16 2.74
N ALA A 115 7.35 11.82 1.48
CA ALA A 115 8.10 12.69 0.55
C ALA A 115 7.40 14.03 0.30
N ILE A 116 6.07 14.03 0.21
CA ILE A 116 5.27 15.25 0.05
C ILE A 116 5.27 16.08 1.33
N GLU A 117 5.01 15.47 2.48
CA GLU A 117 4.97 16.15 3.78
C GLU A 117 6.33 16.69 4.22
N SER A 118 7.42 16.00 3.87
CA SER A 118 8.79 16.46 4.16
C SER A 118 9.35 17.44 3.15
N GLY A 119 8.69 17.60 1.99
CA GLY A 119 9.14 18.46 0.91
C GLY A 119 10.24 17.85 0.02
N LEU A 120 10.44 16.54 0.09
CA LEU A 120 11.35 15.81 -0.80
C LEU A 120 10.75 15.64 -2.20
N GLU A 121 9.42 15.60 -2.29
CA GLU A 121 8.70 15.59 -3.57
C GLU A 121 8.69 17.01 -4.15
N THR A 122 9.47 17.23 -5.20
CA THR A 122 9.66 18.53 -5.85
C THR A 122 9.26 18.53 -7.33
N GLY A 123 8.33 17.67 -7.71
CA GLY A 123 7.89 17.51 -9.10
C GLY A 123 8.68 16.47 -9.88
N ARG A 124 9.44 15.60 -9.23
CA ARG A 124 10.14 14.49 -9.88
C ARG A 124 9.17 13.46 -10.40
N GLU A 125 9.47 12.88 -11.55
CA GLU A 125 8.66 11.80 -12.10
C GLU A 125 8.97 10.45 -11.44
N MET A 126 10.18 10.28 -10.88
CA MET A 126 10.61 9.01 -10.28
C MET A 126 11.41 9.25 -9.00
N HIS A 127 11.09 8.44 -7.99
CA HIS A 127 11.81 8.30 -6.74
C HIS A 127 12.33 6.86 -6.65
N THR A 128 13.63 6.69 -6.51
CA THR A 128 14.25 5.38 -6.30
C THR A 128 14.66 5.27 -4.85
N LEU A 129 14.10 4.28 -4.16
CA LEU A 129 14.43 4.00 -2.77
C LEU A 129 15.64 3.09 -2.67
N THR A 130 16.41 3.28 -1.63
CA THR A 130 17.40 2.30 -1.20
C THR A 130 16.71 1.14 -0.47
N VAL A 131 17.41 0.01 -0.32
CA VAL A 131 16.86 -1.15 0.40
C VAL A 131 16.45 -0.79 1.83
N PRO A 132 17.28 -0.11 2.64
CA PRO A 132 16.87 0.31 3.99
C PRO A 132 15.63 1.21 3.99
N GLU A 133 15.55 2.21 3.12
CA GLU A 133 14.38 3.10 3.02
C GLU A 133 13.12 2.32 2.65
N ALA A 134 13.21 1.40 1.69
CA ALA A 134 12.07 0.56 1.31
C ALA A 134 11.57 -0.28 2.50
N LEU A 135 12.49 -0.89 3.25
CA LEU A 135 12.15 -1.69 4.43
C LEU A 135 11.58 -0.85 5.56
N ASP A 136 12.11 0.34 5.81
CA ASP A 136 11.59 1.25 6.83
C ASP A 136 10.11 1.58 6.57
N HIS A 137 9.75 1.85 5.33
CA HIS A 137 8.35 2.11 4.95
C HIS A 137 7.47 0.85 4.99
N VAL A 138 8.01 -0.32 4.65
CA VAL A 138 7.30 -1.60 4.80
C VAL A 138 6.98 -1.87 6.27
N PHE A 139 7.95 -1.71 7.16
CA PHE A 139 7.73 -1.92 8.60
C PHE A 139 6.80 -0.87 9.21
N ALA A 140 6.90 0.38 8.80
CA ALA A 140 5.98 1.43 9.24
C ALA A 140 4.53 1.09 8.91
N VAL A 141 4.24 0.67 7.68
CA VAL A 141 2.89 0.22 7.27
C VAL A 141 2.41 -0.97 8.09
N LEU A 142 3.28 -1.94 8.36
CA LEU A 142 2.92 -3.11 9.18
C LEU A 142 2.61 -2.72 10.63
N ASP A 143 3.30 -1.73 11.17
CA ASP A 143 3.06 -1.25 12.54
C ASP A 143 1.78 -0.41 12.61
N GLU A 144 1.52 0.42 11.61
CA GLU A 144 0.26 1.16 11.48
C GLU A 144 -0.94 0.20 11.39
N ALA A 145 -0.83 -0.86 10.59
CA ALA A 145 -1.88 -1.87 10.45
C ALA A 145 -2.18 -2.61 11.76
N LYS A 146 -1.18 -2.83 12.61
CA LYS A 146 -1.36 -3.43 13.94
C LYS A 146 -2.01 -2.46 14.93
N ALA A 147 -1.82 -1.15 14.75
CA ALA A 147 -2.36 -0.13 15.64
C ALA A 147 -3.86 0.14 15.42
N ILE A 148 -4.44 -0.34 14.30
CA ILE A 148 -5.88 -0.26 14.07
C ILE A 148 -6.54 -1.34 14.93
N PRO A 149 -7.27 -0.99 16.00
CA PRO A 149 -7.97 -1.99 16.79
C PRO A 149 -9.03 -2.65 15.91
N ASP A 150 -9.11 -3.98 15.99
CA ASP A 150 -10.19 -4.75 15.40
C ASP A 150 -11.51 -4.01 15.65
N ALA A 151 -12.16 -3.57 14.60
CA ALA A 151 -13.47 -2.97 14.73
C ALA A 151 -14.37 -4.00 15.47
N PRO A 152 -15.03 -3.63 16.57
CA PRO A 152 -15.82 -4.59 17.31
C PRO A 152 -16.83 -5.20 16.35
N LEU A 153 -16.77 -6.52 16.21
CA LEU A 153 -17.79 -7.30 15.53
C LEU A 153 -19.13 -6.88 16.12
N THR A 154 -19.91 -6.12 15.39
CA THR A 154 -21.28 -5.79 15.79
C THR A 154 -21.97 -7.10 16.08
N PRO A 155 -22.46 -7.34 17.31
CA PRO A 155 -23.18 -8.55 17.60
C PRO A 155 -24.40 -8.57 16.67
N SER A 156 -24.47 -9.62 15.87
CA SER A 156 -25.63 -9.90 15.05
C SER A 156 -26.87 -9.81 15.94
N ARG A 157 -27.71 -8.85 15.63
CA ARG A 157 -29.00 -8.67 16.26
C ARG A 157 -29.81 -9.95 16.07
N THR A 158 -29.89 -10.76 17.11
CA THR A 158 -30.84 -11.85 17.16
C THR A 158 -32.22 -11.24 17.26
N GLU A 159 -32.92 -11.18 16.16
CA GLU A 159 -34.34 -10.95 16.19
C GLU A 159 -35.02 -12.23 16.72
N ALA A 160 -35.54 -12.12 17.89
CA ALA A 160 -36.48 -13.08 18.40
C ALA A 160 -37.87 -12.75 17.83
#